data_d05812cbcf342ca8d41d4a096c635eba
#
_entry.id   d05812cbcf342ca8d41d4a096c635eba
#
_cell.length_a   1.000
_cell.length_b   1.000
_cell.length_c   1.000
_cell.angle_alpha   90.00
_cell.angle_beta   90.00
_cell.angle_gamma   90.00
#
_symmetry.space_group_name_H-M   'P 1'
#
loop_
_entity.id
_entity.type
_entity.pdbx_description
1 polymer ?
#
loop_
_entity_poly.entity_id
_entity_poly.type
_entity_poly.pdbx_seq_one_letter_code
_entity_poly.pdbx_strand_id
1 'polypeptide(L)'
;MPLQALAAIPEKPAYNSYVYDYQNVVNDDMEQNLIQAAKALEGSTGNVVVMMTIDTIGGLAPYEFGVETMRAWGIGDEQLDHGMLIFATTDQGPGENDVWITVGDGLEGDYPDGRIGQMIDAYMMPHLADWDYTSAFANMFSQIYEEMGGEASGADLVQPVSADGGEGISLGFLIFIVIVYLILTKFGGGGGPGGRRRTARRAYRTGGYPGSFGGGFGGGFGGGGSSGGFGGFGGGGSSGGGAGRKF
;
A
#
# COMPACT_ATOMS: atom_id res chain seq x y z
N MET A 1 -27.19 -3.09 36.58
CA MET A 1 -26.47 -2.40 35.52
C MET A 1 -25.50 -3.40 34.97
N PRO A 2 -25.55 -3.83 33.69
CA PRO A 2 -24.50 -4.64 33.14
C PRO A 2 -23.20 -3.83 33.18
N LEU A 3 -22.14 -4.39 33.77
CA LEU A 3 -20.78 -3.92 33.56
C LEU A 3 -20.59 -3.97 32.02
N GLN A 4 -20.56 -2.82 31.37
CA GLN A 4 -20.01 -2.74 30.04
C GLN A 4 -18.57 -3.23 30.18
N ALA A 5 -18.27 -4.36 29.55
CA ALA A 5 -16.90 -4.78 29.38
C ALA A 5 -16.22 -3.61 28.68
N LEU A 6 -15.34 -2.93 29.41
CA LEU A 6 -14.43 -1.97 28.80
C LEU A 6 -13.73 -2.79 27.73
N ALA A 7 -13.85 -2.40 26.46
CA ALA A 7 -13.11 -3.04 25.41
C ALA A 7 -11.65 -2.90 25.77
N ALA A 8 -11.09 -3.99 26.20
CA ALA A 8 -9.66 -4.03 26.44
C ALA A 8 -9.00 -4.00 25.09
N ILE A 9 -8.10 -3.03 24.88
CA ILE A 9 -7.15 -3.13 23.79
C ILE A 9 -6.56 -4.55 23.85
N PRO A 10 -6.54 -5.29 22.73
CA PRO A 10 -6.04 -6.64 22.76
C PRO A 10 -4.62 -6.65 23.32
N GLU A 11 -4.32 -7.59 24.19
CA GLU A 11 -2.94 -7.78 24.62
C GLU A 11 -2.08 -8.07 23.39
N LYS A 12 -0.90 -7.42 23.31
CA LYS A 12 0.05 -7.71 22.24
C LYS A 12 0.41 -9.20 22.30
N PRO A 13 0.17 -9.98 21.23
CA PRO A 13 0.55 -11.38 21.22
C PRO A 13 2.04 -11.57 21.46
N ALA A 14 2.41 -12.69 22.08
CA ALA A 14 3.81 -13.01 22.37
C ALA A 14 4.65 -13.22 21.09
N TYR A 15 4.01 -13.47 19.95
CA TYR A 15 4.64 -13.54 18.64
C TYR A 15 4.48 -12.21 17.90
N ASN A 16 5.56 -11.74 17.31
CA ASN A 16 5.50 -10.58 16.44
C ASN A 16 5.00 -11.00 15.06
N SER A 17 3.87 -10.46 14.67
CA SER A 17 3.33 -10.55 13.32
C SER A 17 2.95 -9.16 12.83
N TYR A 18 2.79 -9.01 11.53
CA TYR A 18 2.26 -7.79 10.91
C TYR A 18 0.78 -7.92 10.61
N VAL A 19 0.24 -9.15 10.68
CA VAL A 19 -1.18 -9.44 10.51
C VAL A 19 -1.68 -10.17 11.75
N TYR A 20 -2.77 -9.69 12.31
CA TYR A 20 -3.46 -10.26 13.47
C TYR A 20 -4.93 -10.45 13.11
N ASP A 21 -5.21 -11.55 12.40
CA ASP A 21 -6.58 -11.93 12.01
C ASP A 21 -7.27 -12.71 13.13
N TYR A 22 -7.79 -11.98 14.13
CA TYR A 22 -8.48 -12.62 15.26
C TYR A 22 -9.81 -13.28 14.88
N GLN A 23 -10.36 -12.90 13.71
CA GLN A 23 -11.68 -13.37 13.29
C GLN A 23 -11.61 -14.41 12.18
N ASN A 24 -10.39 -14.70 11.70
CA ASN A 24 -10.14 -15.67 10.63
C ASN A 24 -10.98 -15.39 9.38
N VAL A 25 -10.99 -14.10 8.99
CA VAL A 25 -11.71 -13.60 7.81
C VAL A 25 -10.78 -13.27 6.65
N VAL A 26 -9.47 -13.30 6.86
CA VAL A 26 -8.45 -13.18 5.82
C VAL A 26 -8.02 -14.58 5.40
N ASN A 27 -7.90 -14.83 4.11
CA ASN A 27 -7.42 -16.11 3.59
C ASN A 27 -6.00 -16.40 4.08
N ASP A 28 -5.74 -17.64 4.56
CA ASP A 28 -4.46 -18.04 5.18
C ASP A 28 -3.25 -17.78 4.25
N ASP A 29 -3.37 -18.08 2.95
CA ASP A 29 -2.28 -17.86 1.99
C ASP A 29 -2.00 -16.36 1.82
N MET A 30 -3.05 -15.55 1.75
CA MET A 30 -2.90 -14.10 1.66
C MET A 30 -2.35 -13.51 2.96
N GLU A 31 -2.78 -14.00 4.12
CA GLU A 31 -2.23 -13.59 5.42
C GLU A 31 -0.71 -13.80 5.45
N GLN A 32 -0.24 -14.97 5.04
CA GLN A 32 1.19 -15.27 4.97
C GLN A 32 1.94 -14.35 3.98
N ASN A 33 1.34 -14.05 2.84
CA ASN A 33 1.91 -13.13 1.86
C ASN A 33 2.01 -11.71 2.43
N LEU A 34 0.96 -11.23 3.08
CA LEU A 34 0.94 -9.92 3.74
C LEU A 34 2.01 -9.81 4.84
N ILE A 35 2.17 -10.86 5.65
CA ILE A 35 3.22 -10.92 6.69
C ILE A 35 4.61 -10.81 6.06
N GLN A 36 4.88 -11.58 5.00
CA GLN A 36 6.18 -11.56 4.32
C GLN A 36 6.46 -10.20 3.67
N ALA A 37 5.47 -9.63 3.01
CA ALA A 37 5.61 -8.33 2.36
C ALA A 37 5.77 -7.20 3.38
N ALA A 38 5.02 -7.20 4.49
CA ALA A 38 5.16 -6.21 5.56
C ALA A 38 6.54 -6.29 6.23
N LYS A 39 7.06 -7.51 6.42
CA LYS A 39 8.43 -7.71 6.90
C LYS A 39 9.48 -7.19 5.93
N ALA A 40 9.29 -7.38 4.62
CA ALA A 40 10.18 -6.86 3.59
C ALA A 40 10.14 -5.32 3.55
N LEU A 41 8.96 -4.72 3.72
CA LEU A 41 8.78 -3.27 3.80
C LEU A 41 9.56 -2.68 4.97
N GLU A 42 9.37 -3.22 6.19
CA GLU A 42 10.12 -2.76 7.36
C GLU A 42 11.63 -2.91 7.14
N GLY A 43 12.07 -4.06 6.61
CA GLY A 43 13.50 -4.31 6.37
C GLY A 43 14.15 -3.36 5.37
N SER A 44 13.39 -2.87 4.38
CA SER A 44 13.91 -1.97 3.34
C SER A 44 13.73 -0.48 3.65
N THR A 45 12.68 -0.12 4.38
CA THR A 45 12.29 1.30 4.57
C THR A 45 12.27 1.74 6.03
N GLY A 46 12.18 0.81 6.98
CA GLY A 46 11.93 1.10 8.38
C GLY A 46 10.46 1.37 8.73
N ASN A 47 9.56 1.40 7.75
CA ASN A 47 8.14 1.62 7.98
C ASN A 47 7.46 0.33 8.45
N VAL A 48 6.66 0.43 9.52
CA VAL A 48 5.94 -0.70 10.11
C VAL A 48 4.46 -0.57 9.81
N VAL A 49 3.90 -1.53 9.07
CA VAL A 49 2.45 -1.59 8.81
C VAL A 49 1.89 -2.85 9.46
N VAL A 50 0.94 -2.65 10.37
CA VAL A 50 0.23 -3.72 11.08
C VAL A 50 -1.22 -3.74 10.63
N MET A 51 -1.74 -4.92 10.35
CA MET A 51 -3.12 -5.17 9.96
C MET A 51 -3.83 -6.02 11.01
N MET A 52 -5.07 -5.68 11.33
CA MET A 52 -5.84 -6.35 12.39
C MET A 52 -7.30 -6.52 11.99
N THR A 53 -7.86 -7.70 12.21
CA THR A 53 -9.32 -7.88 12.27
C THR A 53 -9.72 -8.19 13.71
N ILE A 54 -10.84 -7.63 14.16
CA ILE A 54 -11.35 -7.80 15.52
C ILE A 54 -12.88 -7.79 15.49
N ASP A 55 -13.53 -8.48 16.43
CA ASP A 55 -14.99 -8.51 16.52
C ASP A 55 -15.56 -7.11 16.79
N THR A 56 -15.08 -6.44 17.82
CA THR A 56 -15.57 -5.12 18.25
C THR A 56 -14.48 -4.31 18.92
N ILE A 57 -14.57 -3.00 18.80
CA ILE A 57 -13.75 -2.03 19.56
C ILE A 57 -14.39 -1.63 20.90
N GLY A 58 -15.47 -2.34 21.32
CA GLY A 58 -16.10 -2.25 22.63
C GLY A 58 -16.66 -0.88 23.02
N GLY A 59 -17.03 -0.09 22.04
CA GLY A 59 -17.62 1.24 22.24
C GLY A 59 -16.60 2.37 22.41
N LEU A 60 -15.32 2.13 22.20
CA LEU A 60 -14.34 3.19 21.97
C LEU A 60 -14.61 3.86 20.61
N ALA A 61 -14.20 5.10 20.46
CA ALA A 61 -14.14 5.68 19.14
C ALA A 61 -13.00 5.02 18.33
N PRO A 62 -13.16 4.78 17.01
CA PRO A 62 -12.14 4.10 16.20
C PRO A 62 -10.75 4.73 16.31
N TYR A 63 -10.67 6.07 16.34
CA TYR A 63 -9.40 6.77 16.49
C TYR A 63 -8.75 6.49 17.86
N GLU A 64 -9.53 6.44 18.94
CA GLU A 64 -9.02 6.15 20.29
C GLU A 64 -8.47 4.73 20.35
N PHE A 65 -9.22 3.76 19.82
CA PHE A 65 -8.78 2.37 19.75
C PHE A 65 -7.48 2.25 18.96
N GLY A 66 -7.38 2.90 17.80
CA GLY A 66 -6.19 2.87 16.95
C GLY A 66 -4.96 3.42 17.65
N VAL A 67 -5.06 4.64 18.22
CA VAL A 67 -3.96 5.32 18.92
C VAL A 67 -3.50 4.53 20.14
N GLU A 68 -4.45 4.07 20.96
CA GLU A 68 -4.12 3.30 22.18
C GLU A 68 -3.50 1.94 21.83
N THR A 69 -3.97 1.28 20.78
CA THR A 69 -3.37 0.04 20.29
C THR A 69 -1.95 0.26 19.78
N MET A 70 -1.73 1.29 18.97
CA MET A 70 -0.37 1.62 18.48
C MET A 70 0.60 1.86 19.64
N ARG A 71 0.17 2.63 20.65
CA ARG A 71 0.98 2.89 21.84
C ARG A 71 1.23 1.64 22.69
N ALA A 72 0.18 0.85 22.94
CA ALA A 72 0.28 -0.34 23.77
C ALA A 72 1.16 -1.43 23.13
N TRP A 73 1.11 -1.52 21.80
CA TRP A 73 1.88 -2.52 21.06
C TRP A 73 3.24 -2.00 20.60
N GLY A 74 3.48 -0.69 20.67
CA GLY A 74 4.70 -0.06 20.19
C GLY A 74 4.86 -0.24 18.69
N ILE A 75 3.81 0.09 17.90
CA ILE A 75 3.84 0.00 16.44
C ILE A 75 4.58 1.22 15.88
N GLY A 76 5.68 0.98 15.19
CA GLY A 76 6.61 2.00 14.72
C GLY A 76 7.93 1.97 15.49
N ASP A 77 8.90 2.80 15.10
CA ASP A 77 10.14 2.94 15.87
C ASP A 77 10.06 4.12 16.87
N GLU A 78 10.85 4.05 17.95
CA GLU A 78 10.86 5.06 19.02
C GLU A 78 11.36 6.45 18.59
N GLN A 79 11.97 6.56 17.41
CA GLN A 79 12.66 7.78 16.99
C GLN A 79 11.98 8.48 15.83
N LEU A 80 11.35 7.72 14.94
CA LEU A 80 10.78 8.23 13.69
C LEU A 80 9.27 8.13 13.64
N ASP A 81 8.66 7.35 14.56
CA ASP A 81 7.21 7.13 14.64
C ASP A 81 6.58 6.68 13.30
N HIS A 82 7.31 5.84 12.53
CA HIS A 82 6.94 5.37 11.21
C HIS A 82 6.04 4.12 11.28
N GLY A 83 5.04 4.16 12.12
CA GLY A 83 4.05 3.10 12.29
C GLY A 83 2.73 3.39 11.61
N MET A 84 2.06 2.36 11.11
CA MET A 84 0.69 2.41 10.62
C MET A 84 -0.08 1.20 11.13
N LEU A 85 -1.28 1.41 11.67
CA LEU A 85 -2.22 0.38 12.04
C LEU A 85 -3.47 0.47 11.17
N ILE A 86 -3.79 -0.60 10.46
CA ILE A 86 -5.03 -0.78 9.70
C ILE A 86 -5.87 -1.79 10.43
N PHE A 87 -7.08 -1.45 10.86
CA PHE A 87 -7.96 -2.43 11.47
C PHE A 87 -9.38 -2.37 10.90
N ALA A 88 -10.07 -3.50 10.97
CA ALA A 88 -11.48 -3.61 10.63
C ALA A 88 -12.21 -4.45 11.68
N THR A 89 -13.43 -4.03 12.03
CA THR A 89 -14.32 -4.81 12.88
C THR A 89 -15.18 -5.76 12.04
N THR A 90 -15.71 -6.82 12.65
CA THR A 90 -16.39 -7.87 11.88
C THR A 90 -17.77 -8.26 12.41
N ASP A 91 -18.15 -7.90 13.63
CA ASP A 91 -19.35 -8.42 14.30
C ASP A 91 -20.34 -7.32 14.76
N GLN A 92 -20.32 -6.16 14.13
CA GLN A 92 -21.26 -5.08 14.48
C GLN A 92 -22.50 -5.02 13.58
N GLY A 93 -22.52 -5.87 12.54
CA GLY A 93 -23.61 -5.92 11.57
C GLY A 93 -23.45 -4.95 10.39
N PRO A 94 -24.28 -5.10 9.34
CA PRO A 94 -24.16 -4.30 8.13
C PRO A 94 -24.31 -2.80 8.41
N GLY A 95 -23.34 -2.01 7.97
CA GLY A 95 -23.30 -0.56 8.17
C GLY A 95 -22.85 -0.10 9.55
N GLU A 96 -22.50 -1.03 10.44
CA GLU A 96 -22.01 -0.72 11.80
C GLU A 96 -20.55 -1.08 12.02
N ASN A 97 -19.96 -1.91 11.14
CA ASN A 97 -18.54 -2.22 11.20
C ASN A 97 -17.69 -1.01 10.85
N ASP A 98 -16.56 -0.91 11.50
CA ASP A 98 -15.59 0.14 11.28
C ASP A 98 -14.36 -0.40 10.55
N VAL A 99 -13.87 0.36 9.57
CA VAL A 99 -12.51 0.27 9.06
C VAL A 99 -11.79 1.56 9.38
N TRP A 100 -10.59 1.46 9.93
CA TRP A 100 -9.82 2.63 10.35
C TRP A 100 -8.34 2.42 10.11
N ILE A 101 -7.65 3.50 9.74
CA ILE A 101 -6.19 3.55 9.62
C ILE A 101 -5.68 4.65 10.55
N THR A 102 -4.77 4.28 11.44
CA THR A 102 -4.04 5.20 12.32
C THR A 102 -2.59 5.22 11.92
N VAL A 103 -1.98 6.39 11.88
CA VAL A 103 -0.58 6.59 11.53
C VAL A 103 0.20 7.22 12.69
N GLY A 104 1.48 6.89 12.76
CA GLY A 104 2.42 7.57 13.65
C GLY A 104 2.78 8.95 13.14
N ASP A 105 3.28 9.80 14.03
CA ASP A 105 3.60 11.21 13.74
C ASP A 105 4.57 11.37 12.57
N GLY A 106 5.49 10.41 12.38
CA GLY A 106 6.44 10.40 11.27
C GLY A 106 5.82 10.18 9.89
N LEU A 107 4.63 9.59 9.83
CA LEU A 107 3.90 9.33 8.57
C LEU A 107 2.77 10.32 8.29
N GLU A 108 2.38 11.18 9.23
CA GLU A 108 1.25 12.11 9.05
C GLU A 108 1.44 13.07 7.86
N GLY A 109 2.69 13.44 7.57
CA GLY A 109 3.01 14.30 6.43
C GLY A 109 2.70 13.65 5.07
N ASP A 110 2.94 12.35 4.97
CA ASP A 110 2.73 11.57 3.76
C ASP A 110 1.30 11.00 3.69
N TYR A 111 0.70 10.71 4.84
CA TYR A 111 -0.64 10.13 4.98
C TYR A 111 -1.55 11.00 5.85
N PRO A 112 -1.90 12.23 5.41
CA PRO A 112 -2.87 13.04 6.13
C PRO A 112 -4.28 12.39 6.07
N ASP A 113 -5.12 12.66 7.05
CA ASP A 113 -6.46 12.06 7.23
C ASP A 113 -7.31 12.05 5.96
N GLY A 114 -7.31 13.15 5.21
CA GLY A 114 -8.06 13.27 3.96
C GLY A 114 -7.57 12.31 2.87
N ARG A 115 -6.27 12.03 2.81
CA ARG A 115 -5.68 11.04 1.90
C ARG A 115 -6.03 9.63 2.33
N ILE A 116 -5.86 9.33 3.62
CA ILE A 116 -6.22 8.03 4.19
C ILE A 116 -7.69 7.71 3.88
N GLY A 117 -8.60 8.68 4.11
CA GLY A 117 -10.01 8.51 3.78
C GLY A 117 -10.26 8.15 2.31
N GLN A 118 -9.57 8.81 1.37
CA GLN A 118 -9.67 8.50 -0.06
C GLN A 118 -9.11 7.12 -0.40
N MET A 119 -8.02 6.71 0.24
CA MET A 119 -7.44 5.38 0.06
C MET A 119 -8.40 4.28 0.56
N ILE A 120 -9.03 4.47 1.72
CA ILE A 120 -10.05 3.54 2.23
C ILE A 120 -11.20 3.42 1.22
N ASP A 121 -11.72 4.55 0.73
CA ASP A 121 -12.81 4.58 -0.24
C ASP A 121 -12.44 3.89 -1.56
N ALA A 122 -11.20 3.98 -1.99
CA ALA A 122 -10.74 3.40 -3.26
C ALA A 122 -10.35 1.93 -3.16
N TYR A 123 -9.68 1.52 -2.08
CA TYR A 123 -9.01 0.22 -2.00
C TYR A 123 -9.64 -0.76 -1.01
N MET A 124 -10.40 -0.29 -0.01
CA MET A 124 -11.04 -1.17 0.97
C MET A 124 -12.55 -1.24 0.82
N MET A 125 -13.24 -0.10 0.73
CA MET A 125 -14.71 -0.07 0.73
C MET A 125 -15.39 -0.92 -0.36
N PRO A 126 -14.88 -1.01 -1.62
CA PRO A 126 -15.49 -1.86 -2.63
C PRO A 126 -15.53 -3.34 -2.26
N HIS A 127 -14.55 -3.80 -1.47
CA HIS A 127 -14.43 -5.19 -1.02
C HIS A 127 -15.15 -5.42 0.30
N LEU A 128 -15.04 -4.49 1.23
CA LEU A 128 -15.71 -4.58 2.53
C LEU A 128 -17.25 -4.56 2.40
N ALA A 129 -17.79 -3.90 1.37
CA ALA A 129 -19.22 -3.96 1.05
C ALA A 129 -19.72 -5.38 0.77
N ASP A 130 -18.83 -6.25 0.26
CA ASP A 130 -19.08 -7.66 -0.01
C ASP A 130 -18.49 -8.60 1.06
N TRP A 131 -18.04 -8.05 2.19
CA TRP A 131 -17.41 -8.77 3.30
C TRP A 131 -16.10 -9.48 2.91
N ASP A 132 -15.46 -9.06 1.82
CA ASP A 132 -14.18 -9.59 1.36
C ASP A 132 -13.02 -8.85 2.04
N TYR A 133 -12.73 -9.22 3.28
CA TYR A 133 -11.62 -8.66 4.05
C TYR A 133 -10.27 -8.98 3.41
N THR A 134 -10.13 -10.16 2.79
CA THR A 134 -8.90 -10.58 2.11
C THR A 134 -8.49 -9.58 1.04
N SER A 135 -9.41 -9.29 0.10
CA SER A 135 -9.14 -8.34 -0.97
C SER A 135 -8.99 -6.90 -0.45
N ALA A 136 -9.76 -6.52 0.57
CA ALA A 136 -9.67 -5.19 1.17
C ALA A 136 -8.27 -4.93 1.75
N PHE A 137 -7.75 -5.84 2.57
CA PHE A 137 -6.40 -5.70 3.15
C PHE A 137 -5.31 -5.83 2.09
N ALA A 138 -5.42 -6.78 1.15
CA ALA A 138 -4.44 -6.97 0.09
C ALA A 138 -4.30 -5.72 -0.81
N ASN A 139 -5.42 -5.15 -1.26
CA ASN A 139 -5.40 -3.97 -2.13
C ASN A 139 -4.89 -2.73 -1.42
N MET A 140 -5.32 -2.50 -0.17
CA MET A 140 -4.83 -1.38 0.63
C MET A 140 -3.33 -1.52 0.89
N PHE A 141 -2.89 -2.69 1.33
CA PHE A 141 -1.48 -2.90 1.63
C PHE A 141 -0.60 -2.83 0.38
N SER A 142 -1.05 -3.36 -0.77
CA SER A 142 -0.33 -3.24 -2.04
C SER A 142 -0.07 -1.78 -2.41
N GLN A 143 -1.08 -0.91 -2.26
CA GLN A 143 -0.95 0.52 -2.52
C GLN A 143 0.04 1.19 -1.56
N ILE A 144 -0.07 0.90 -0.25
CA ILE A 144 0.84 1.44 0.76
C ILE A 144 2.27 0.95 0.50
N TYR A 145 2.43 -0.32 0.15
CA TYR A 145 3.73 -0.93 -0.13
C TYR A 145 4.48 -0.23 -1.27
N GLU A 146 3.78 0.05 -2.37
CA GLU A 146 4.34 0.79 -3.50
C GLU A 146 4.69 2.24 -3.12
N GLU A 147 3.81 2.93 -2.41
CA GLU A 147 4.01 4.33 -2.01
C GLU A 147 5.15 4.49 -1.01
N MET A 148 5.31 3.56 -0.08
CA MET A 148 6.40 3.57 0.89
C MET A 148 7.73 3.10 0.29
N GLY A 149 7.78 2.73 -0.98
CA GLY A 149 9.00 2.32 -1.68
C GLY A 149 9.44 0.90 -1.34
N GLY A 150 8.50 -0.01 -1.11
CA GLY A 150 8.78 -1.42 -0.91
C GLY A 150 9.48 -2.05 -2.12
N GLU A 151 10.34 -3.05 -1.87
CA GLU A 151 11.08 -3.74 -2.92
C GLU A 151 10.16 -4.58 -3.83
N ALA A 152 10.48 -4.71 -5.11
CA ALA A 152 9.69 -5.47 -6.09
C ALA A 152 9.37 -6.92 -5.67
N SER A 153 10.28 -7.56 -4.92
CA SER A 153 10.07 -8.92 -4.41
C SER A 153 8.90 -9.05 -3.42
N GLY A 154 8.60 -7.99 -2.68
CA GLY A 154 7.44 -7.96 -1.77
C GLY A 154 6.14 -7.56 -2.49
N ALA A 155 6.22 -6.72 -3.52
CA ALA A 155 5.07 -6.34 -4.32
C ALA A 155 4.43 -7.54 -5.06
N ASP A 156 5.24 -8.52 -5.46
CA ASP A 156 4.75 -9.75 -6.11
C ASP A 156 3.91 -10.64 -5.17
N LEU A 157 4.09 -10.51 -3.87
CA LEU A 157 3.36 -11.29 -2.86
C LEU A 157 1.92 -10.78 -2.65
N VAL A 158 1.71 -9.47 -2.85
CA VAL A 158 0.43 -8.79 -2.56
C VAL A 158 -0.12 -8.12 -3.83
N GLN A 159 -0.38 -8.92 -4.86
CA GLN A 159 -1.00 -8.40 -6.09
C GLN A 159 -2.42 -7.90 -5.79
N PRO A 160 -2.82 -6.74 -6.35
CA PRO A 160 -4.18 -6.24 -6.19
C PRO A 160 -5.20 -7.29 -6.64
N VAL A 161 -6.13 -7.62 -5.76
CA VAL A 161 -7.25 -8.51 -6.10
C VAL A 161 -8.33 -7.66 -6.78
N SER A 162 -8.64 -7.97 -8.04
CA SER A 162 -9.71 -7.28 -8.76
C SER A 162 -11.06 -7.65 -8.14
N ALA A 163 -11.90 -6.66 -7.84
CA ALA A 163 -13.27 -6.85 -7.34
C ALA A 163 -14.19 -7.56 -8.34
N ASP A 164 -13.74 -7.73 -9.58
CA ASP A 164 -14.50 -8.38 -10.64
C ASP A 164 -14.08 -9.85 -10.70
N GLY A 165 -14.91 -10.75 -10.15
CA GLY A 165 -14.77 -12.21 -10.23
C GLY A 165 -14.96 -12.78 -11.65
N GLY A 166 -14.79 -11.97 -12.69
CA GLY A 166 -14.66 -12.38 -14.06
C GLY A 166 -13.22 -12.67 -14.40
N GLU A 167 -12.95 -13.77 -15.07
CA GLU A 167 -11.66 -14.08 -15.73
C GLU A 167 -11.33 -12.98 -16.76
N GLY A 168 -11.15 -11.75 -16.28
CA GLY A 168 -10.76 -10.61 -17.09
C GLY A 168 -9.29 -10.77 -17.47
N ILE A 169 -9.05 -10.84 -18.78
CA ILE A 169 -7.71 -10.78 -19.35
C ILE A 169 -6.99 -9.57 -18.75
N SER A 170 -5.96 -9.80 -17.93
CA SER A 170 -5.23 -8.72 -17.26
C SER A 170 -4.76 -7.70 -18.29
N LEU A 171 -4.77 -6.41 -17.95
CA LEU A 171 -4.28 -5.34 -18.82
C LEU A 171 -2.85 -5.63 -19.31
N GLY A 172 -2.02 -6.24 -18.47
CA GLY A 172 -0.69 -6.71 -18.84
C GLY A 172 -0.71 -7.79 -19.94
N PHE A 173 -1.67 -8.72 -19.90
CA PHE A 173 -1.84 -9.72 -20.94
C PHE A 173 -2.36 -9.10 -22.26
N LEU A 174 -3.23 -8.09 -22.18
CA LEU A 174 -3.66 -7.34 -23.38
C LEU A 174 -2.48 -6.56 -23.98
N ILE A 175 -1.66 -5.91 -23.16
CA ILE A 175 -0.44 -5.22 -23.62
C ILE A 175 0.54 -6.24 -24.23
N PHE A 176 0.71 -7.40 -23.61
CA PHE A 176 1.54 -8.48 -24.14
C PHE A 176 1.03 -8.97 -25.52
N ILE A 177 -0.28 -9.19 -25.68
CA ILE A 177 -0.86 -9.56 -26.98
C ILE A 177 -0.61 -8.47 -28.03
N VAL A 178 -0.80 -7.18 -27.65
CA VAL A 178 -0.54 -6.06 -28.57
C VAL A 178 0.95 -6.01 -28.97
N ILE A 179 1.87 -6.20 -28.03
CA ILE A 179 3.31 -6.24 -28.32
C ILE A 179 3.64 -7.42 -29.24
N VAL A 180 3.12 -8.62 -28.96
CA VAL A 180 3.32 -9.80 -29.80
C VAL A 180 2.73 -9.57 -31.21
N TYR A 181 1.55 -8.98 -31.32
CA TYR A 181 0.94 -8.62 -32.59
C TYR A 181 1.81 -7.62 -33.39
N LEU A 182 2.33 -6.58 -32.74
CA LEU A 182 3.21 -5.59 -33.36
C LEU A 182 4.55 -6.22 -33.81
N ILE A 183 5.10 -7.16 -33.05
CA ILE A 183 6.30 -7.91 -33.42
C ILE A 183 6.03 -8.79 -34.65
N LEU A 184 4.92 -9.54 -34.66
CA LEU A 184 4.56 -10.40 -35.77
C LEU A 184 4.26 -9.59 -37.05
N THR A 185 3.65 -8.43 -36.95
CA THR A 185 3.41 -7.56 -38.11
C THR A 185 4.67 -6.89 -38.63
N LYS A 186 5.66 -6.63 -37.78
CA LYS A 186 6.98 -6.11 -38.21
C LYS A 186 7.88 -7.16 -38.76
N PHE A 187 7.83 -8.41 -38.31
CA PHE A 187 8.66 -9.52 -38.77
C PHE A 187 7.98 -10.37 -39.87
N GLY A 188 6.66 -10.21 -40.08
CA GLY A 188 5.90 -10.94 -41.10
C GLY A 188 5.89 -10.30 -42.50
N GLY A 189 6.58 -9.19 -42.71
CA GLY A 189 6.67 -8.45 -43.98
C GLY A 189 7.95 -8.70 -44.75
N GLY A 190 8.15 -9.91 -45.22
CA GLY A 190 9.25 -10.25 -46.14
C GLY A 190 8.75 -10.70 -47.50
N GLY A 191 8.92 -9.89 -48.52
CA GLY A 191 8.91 -10.37 -49.87
C GLY A 191 8.04 -9.63 -50.90
N GLY A 192 8.69 -8.78 -51.72
CA GLY A 192 8.19 -8.36 -53.01
C GLY A 192 9.02 -7.27 -53.69
N PRO A 193 9.54 -7.49 -54.87
CA PRO A 193 10.64 -6.71 -55.44
C PRO A 193 10.16 -5.60 -56.40
N GLY A 194 10.93 -4.54 -56.45
CA GLY A 194 11.06 -3.78 -57.71
C GLY A 194 10.51 -2.37 -57.72
N GLY A 195 11.37 -1.42 -57.99
CA GLY A 195 10.99 -0.12 -58.53
C GLY A 195 11.95 1.03 -58.23
N ARG A 196 13.01 1.10 -59.06
CA ARG A 196 13.88 2.29 -59.16
C ARG A 196 13.10 3.55 -59.48
N ARG A 197 13.48 4.70 -58.87
CA ARG A 197 13.79 5.95 -59.55
C ARG A 197 14.22 7.08 -58.60
N ARG A 198 15.44 7.49 -58.80
CA ARG A 198 16.14 8.75 -58.74
C ARG A 198 15.28 10.02 -58.73
N THR A 199 15.63 11.01 -57.89
CA THR A 199 16.17 12.34 -58.16
C THR A 199 16.12 13.16 -56.88
N ALA A 200 17.23 13.57 -56.29
CA ALA A 200 18.02 14.76 -56.50
C ALA A 200 17.43 16.08 -55.89
N ARG A 201 18.26 16.63 -54.99
CA ARG A 201 18.44 18.06 -54.66
C ARG A 201 17.32 18.75 -53.87
N ARG A 202 17.58 19.41 -52.75
CA ARG A 202 18.41 20.60 -52.58
C ARG A 202 18.46 21.04 -51.11
N ALA A 203 19.61 21.49 -50.69
CA ALA A 203 19.92 22.12 -49.41
C ALA A 203 19.29 23.53 -49.30
N TYR A 204 18.98 23.94 -48.06
CA TYR A 204 19.11 25.25 -47.47
C TYR A 204 19.14 25.06 -45.94
N ARG A 205 20.05 25.37 -45.29
CA ARG A 205 20.93 26.30 -44.60
C ARG A 205 20.21 27.47 -43.94
N THR A 206 20.67 27.72 -42.69
CA THR A 206 20.51 28.89 -41.77
C THR A 206 19.43 28.68 -40.73
N GLY A 207 19.70 28.90 -39.46
CA GLY A 207 20.64 29.58 -38.65
C GLY A 207 20.02 29.78 -37.29
N GLY A 208 20.74 29.51 -36.22
CA GLY A 208 21.13 30.32 -35.10
C GLY A 208 19.96 30.82 -34.20
N TYR A 209 19.98 30.79 -32.97
CA TYR A 209 20.83 31.11 -31.83
C TYR A 209 20.21 30.70 -30.49
N PRO A 210 20.88 30.86 -29.36
CA PRO A 210 20.71 30.06 -28.16
C PRO A 210 19.97 30.81 -27.04
N GLY A 211 19.45 30.07 -26.09
CA GLY A 211 18.87 30.60 -24.85
C GLY A 211 19.18 29.69 -23.67
N SER A 212 20.26 30.03 -23.01
CA SER A 212 20.69 29.53 -21.71
C SER A 212 19.88 30.21 -20.60
N PHE A 213 19.36 29.40 -19.64
CA PHE A 213 19.15 29.77 -18.25
C PHE A 213 19.18 28.43 -17.52
N GLY A 214 20.07 28.10 -16.71
CA GLY A 214 20.77 28.58 -15.59
C GLY A 214 19.89 28.57 -14.33
N GLY A 215 20.01 27.52 -13.45
CA GLY A 215 19.36 27.55 -12.15
C GLY A 215 19.54 26.21 -11.42
N GLY A 216 20.73 25.98 -10.86
CA GLY A 216 20.98 24.88 -9.95
C GLY A 216 20.52 25.26 -8.54
N PHE A 217 19.90 24.29 -7.85
CA PHE A 217 19.90 24.25 -6.41
C PHE A 217 20.31 22.84 -5.99
N GLY A 218 21.54 22.74 -5.54
CA GLY A 218 22.05 21.62 -4.81
C GLY A 218 21.59 21.72 -3.35
N GLY A 219 21.23 20.58 -2.78
CA GLY A 219 21.00 20.40 -1.37
C GLY A 219 21.14 18.90 -1.09
N GLY A 220 22.40 18.47 -0.88
CA GLY A 220 22.69 17.15 -0.38
C GLY A 220 22.43 17.12 1.13
N PHE A 221 21.72 16.10 1.61
CA PHE A 221 21.80 15.69 2.99
C PHE A 221 22.17 14.21 3.02
N GLY A 222 23.27 14.00 3.75
CA GLY A 222 23.98 12.75 3.83
C GLY A 222 23.22 11.69 4.59
N GLY A 223 23.44 10.46 4.13
CA GLY A 223 22.96 9.26 4.74
C GLY A 223 23.59 8.98 6.08
N GLY A 224 22.81 8.47 6.99
CA GLY A 224 23.24 7.74 8.18
C GLY A 224 22.59 6.37 8.10
N GLY A 225 23.35 5.37 7.64
CA GLY A 225 22.93 3.99 7.77
C GLY A 225 23.04 3.57 9.23
N SER A 226 21.97 3.07 9.83
CA SER A 226 22.02 2.27 11.02
C SER A 226 21.41 0.90 10.74
N SER A 227 22.26 -0.11 10.74
CA SER A 227 21.87 -1.51 10.78
C SER A 227 21.25 -1.77 12.16
N GLY A 228 19.92 -1.77 12.25
CA GLY A 228 19.17 -2.12 13.44
C GLY A 228 18.72 -3.58 13.37
N GLY A 229 19.16 -4.36 14.38
CA GLY A 229 18.78 -5.77 14.53
C GLY A 229 17.28 -5.96 14.77
N PHE A 230 16.82 -7.16 14.54
CA PHE A 230 15.47 -7.66 14.80
C PHE A 230 15.08 -7.47 16.29
N GLY A 231 14.54 -6.33 16.62
CA GLY A 231 13.96 -6.02 17.93
C GLY A 231 12.50 -5.73 17.72
N GLY A 232 11.64 -6.22 18.61
CA GLY A 232 10.20 -5.96 18.57
C GLY A 232 9.87 -4.50 18.29
N PHE A 233 8.69 -4.23 17.76
CA PHE A 233 8.22 -2.89 17.41
C PHE A 233 8.66 -1.87 18.45
N GLY A 234 9.52 -0.93 18.08
CA GLY A 234 9.96 0.16 18.95
C GLY A 234 8.73 1.02 19.27
N GLY A 235 8.61 1.51 20.51
CA GLY A 235 7.43 2.27 20.93
C GLY A 235 7.30 3.60 20.19
N GLY A 236 6.59 3.59 19.05
CA GLY A 236 6.27 4.80 18.29
C GLY A 236 5.17 5.63 18.96
N GLY A 237 5.22 6.95 18.84
CA GLY A 237 4.18 7.89 19.23
C GLY A 237 3.14 8.08 18.12
N SER A 238 1.88 8.24 18.47
CA SER A 238 0.84 8.72 17.56
C SER A 238 0.04 9.77 18.29
N SER A 239 -0.12 10.94 17.68
CA SER A 239 -0.93 12.03 18.19
C SER A 239 -2.40 11.92 17.82
N GLY A 240 -2.76 10.93 17.00
CA GLY A 240 -4.15 10.63 16.63
C GLY A 240 -4.49 10.87 15.17
N GLY A 241 -3.48 11.00 14.29
CA GLY A 241 -3.72 11.05 12.85
C GLY A 241 -4.36 9.76 12.34
N GLY A 242 -5.31 9.88 11.42
CA GLY A 242 -5.99 8.74 10.84
C GLY A 242 -7.38 9.06 10.30
N ALA A 243 -7.94 8.12 9.55
CA ALA A 243 -9.30 8.21 9.05
C ALA A 243 -9.95 6.82 8.96
N GLY A 244 -11.27 6.78 8.86
CA GLY A 244 -12.01 5.54 8.71
C GLY A 244 -13.38 5.70 8.10
N ARG A 245 -14.06 4.56 7.94
CA ARG A 245 -15.40 4.45 7.37
C ARG A 245 -16.19 3.38 8.12
N LYS A 246 -17.50 3.49 8.03
CA LYS A 246 -18.43 2.40 8.38
C LYS A 246 -18.84 1.65 7.11
N PHE A 247 -19.08 0.33 7.24
CA PHE A 247 -19.50 -0.54 6.14
C PHE A 247 -20.44 -1.66 6.59
#